data_59c17cb44d9621bcce2b2cd021caa63a
#
_entry.id   59c17cb44d9621bcce2b2cd021caa63a
#
_cell.length_a   1.000
_cell.length_b   1.000
_cell.length_c   1.000
_cell.angle_alpha   90.00
_cell.angle_beta   90.00
_cell.angle_gamma   90.00
#
_symmetry.space_group_name_H-M   'P 1'
#
loop_
_entity.id
_entity.type
_entity.pdbx_description
1 polymer ?
#
loop_
_entity_poly.entity_id
_entity_poly.type
_entity_poly.pdbx_seq_one_letter_code
_entity_poly.pdbx_strand_id
1 'polypeptide(L)'
;MSLLSNFLQTDSRCRRKFIINMGWKGWLGFRKFKKRKQKGDLFPAFQFISVTNDCNLACQGCWVTNHDSKQHLDVDKIHAIINESKKQGSYFFGILGGEPLIYKPLFEIFEKHPDCYFQLFTNGTLFTDSVAQKLRNAANVTPLFSFEGDELVADIRRGGNNVYNRALQSIQTSVKQGLITGVAISVCKSNIDMALSEAFIQLLHNSGVVYVWYYIYRPVGEHPNYDLALSQEEILRLRKFLVDGRVKYPIVMIDSYWRADGEPFCPAAEGLSHHINASGDIEPCPVIQFSRENISSGPLKTVYDDSVLLRDFKAGILQKTKGCVIMEDPAWLKEFAENHQATNTSNRPTMLHDFENAPIVVSHGSCPSIPEKNWVYRFAKKTAFFGMGAYG
;
A
#
# COMPACT_ATOMS: atom_id res chain seq x y z
N MET A 1 -8.75 -23.57 -14.07
CA MET A 1 -9.54 -22.32 -13.98
C MET A 1 -8.73 -21.18 -14.58
N SER A 2 -9.40 -20.21 -15.21
CA SER A 2 -8.70 -19.06 -15.83
C SER A 2 -8.32 -18.03 -14.76
N LEU A 3 -7.14 -17.40 -14.86
CA LEU A 3 -6.69 -16.28 -14.02
C LEU A 3 -7.71 -15.13 -13.94
N LEU A 4 -8.56 -15.00 -14.94
CA LEU A 4 -9.56 -13.94 -15.06
C LEU A 4 -10.96 -14.37 -14.63
N SER A 5 -11.18 -15.61 -14.15
CA SER A 5 -12.53 -16.12 -13.84
C SER A 5 -13.30 -15.21 -12.88
N ASN A 6 -12.69 -14.85 -11.74
CA ASN A 6 -13.33 -14.00 -10.74
C ASN A 6 -13.49 -12.55 -11.24
N PHE A 7 -12.52 -12.03 -11.99
CA PHE A 7 -12.64 -10.70 -12.60
C PHE A 7 -13.82 -10.61 -13.57
N LEU A 8 -14.06 -11.63 -14.39
CA LEU A 8 -15.15 -11.66 -15.36
C LEU A 8 -16.55 -11.74 -14.70
N GLN A 9 -16.63 -12.19 -13.45
CA GLN A 9 -17.87 -12.24 -12.68
C GLN A 9 -18.26 -10.92 -12.01
N THR A 10 -17.34 -9.93 -11.97
CA THR A 10 -17.63 -8.63 -11.38
C THR A 10 -18.58 -7.77 -12.23
N ASP A 11 -19.12 -6.70 -11.66
CA ASP A 11 -19.99 -5.76 -12.37
C ASP A 11 -19.31 -5.16 -13.61
N SER A 12 -20.03 -5.08 -14.72
CA SER A 12 -19.46 -4.63 -16.00
C SER A 12 -18.99 -3.17 -15.98
N ARG A 13 -19.61 -2.29 -15.17
CA ARG A 13 -19.19 -0.90 -15.01
C ARG A 13 -17.88 -0.84 -14.21
N CYS A 14 -17.74 -1.67 -13.15
CA CYS A 14 -16.51 -1.79 -12.38
C CYS A 14 -15.37 -2.28 -13.27
N ARG A 15 -15.58 -3.32 -14.08
CA ARG A 15 -14.58 -3.80 -15.04
C ARG A 15 -14.17 -2.73 -16.05
N ARG A 16 -15.17 -2.04 -16.64
CA ARG A 16 -14.91 -0.97 -17.62
C ARG A 16 -14.07 0.16 -17.00
N LYS A 17 -14.44 0.62 -15.79
CA LYS A 17 -13.70 1.66 -15.07
C LYS A 17 -12.28 1.20 -14.71
N PHE A 18 -12.12 -0.04 -14.27
CA PHE A 18 -10.81 -0.62 -14.01
C PHE A 18 -9.95 -0.62 -15.28
N ILE A 19 -10.46 -1.14 -16.38
CA ILE A 19 -9.70 -1.23 -17.65
C ILE A 19 -9.32 0.17 -18.17
N ILE A 20 -10.25 1.13 -18.12
CA ILE A 20 -10.00 2.48 -18.63
C ILE A 20 -9.12 3.28 -17.68
N ASN A 21 -9.51 3.40 -16.40
CA ASN A 21 -8.86 4.33 -15.48
C ASN A 21 -7.57 3.75 -14.90
N MET A 22 -7.60 2.46 -14.47
CA MET A 22 -6.42 1.79 -13.93
C MET A 22 -5.52 1.28 -15.07
N GLY A 23 -6.07 0.59 -16.06
CA GLY A 23 -5.32 0.00 -17.16
C GLY A 23 -4.77 1.07 -18.12
N TRP A 24 -5.64 1.69 -18.90
CA TRP A 24 -5.21 2.60 -19.97
C TRP A 24 -4.62 3.92 -19.45
N LYS A 25 -5.34 4.65 -18.60
CA LYS A 25 -4.83 5.92 -18.03
C LYS A 25 -3.63 5.68 -17.11
N GLY A 26 -3.64 4.60 -16.32
CA GLY A 26 -2.50 4.22 -15.52
C GLY A 26 -1.24 3.97 -16.34
N TRP A 27 -1.36 3.26 -17.47
CA TRP A 27 -0.25 3.04 -18.40
C TRP A 27 0.27 4.36 -19.03
N LEU A 28 -0.63 5.24 -19.48
CA LEU A 28 -0.24 6.56 -20.00
C LEU A 28 0.44 7.41 -18.90
N GLY A 29 -0.12 7.40 -17.69
CA GLY A 29 0.44 8.11 -16.53
C GLY A 29 1.83 7.62 -16.18
N PHE A 30 2.05 6.31 -16.20
CA PHE A 30 3.37 5.72 -15.95
C PHE A 30 4.41 6.10 -17.01
N ARG A 31 4.01 6.13 -18.29
CA ARG A 31 4.90 6.65 -19.36
C ARG A 31 5.26 8.13 -19.15
N LYS A 32 4.28 8.94 -18.73
CA LYS A 32 4.51 10.35 -18.38
C LYS A 32 5.46 10.47 -17.17
N PHE A 33 5.23 9.68 -16.13
CA PHE A 33 6.11 9.60 -14.97
C PHE A 33 7.56 9.26 -15.34
N LYS A 34 7.79 8.22 -16.16
CA LYS A 34 9.14 7.86 -16.62
C LYS A 34 9.85 9.03 -17.31
N LYS A 35 9.14 9.77 -18.17
CA LYS A 35 9.69 10.95 -18.85
C LYS A 35 10.02 12.09 -17.89
N ARG A 36 9.18 12.31 -16.87
CA ARG A 36 9.40 13.32 -15.82
C ARG A 36 10.59 12.94 -14.95
N LYS A 37 10.67 11.68 -14.51
CA LYS A 37 11.78 11.14 -13.70
C LYS A 37 13.13 11.33 -14.38
N GLN A 38 13.22 11.14 -15.72
CA GLN A 38 14.45 11.39 -16.49
C GLN A 38 14.90 12.86 -16.46
N LYS A 39 13.98 13.79 -16.18
CA LYS A 39 14.25 15.23 -16.05
C LYS A 39 14.50 15.67 -14.60
N GLY A 40 14.59 14.72 -13.67
CA GLY A 40 14.78 15.01 -12.25
C GLY A 40 13.52 15.41 -11.48
N ASP A 41 12.35 15.30 -12.08
CA ASP A 41 11.05 15.60 -11.46
C ASP A 41 10.76 14.62 -10.32
N LEU A 42 10.34 15.13 -9.17
CA LEU A 42 10.06 14.35 -7.96
C LEU A 42 8.58 13.98 -7.79
N PHE A 43 7.69 14.50 -8.61
CA PHE A 43 6.27 14.19 -8.49
C PHE A 43 6.01 12.70 -8.76
N PRO A 44 5.37 11.95 -7.85
CA PRO A 44 5.24 10.50 -7.92
C PRO A 44 4.34 10.04 -9.08
N ALA A 45 4.40 8.74 -9.39
CA ALA A 45 3.51 8.13 -10.37
C ALA A 45 2.08 8.02 -9.82
N PHE A 46 1.94 7.79 -8.52
CA PHE A 46 0.67 7.75 -7.78
C PHE A 46 0.90 8.14 -6.32
N GLN A 47 -0.18 8.35 -5.58
CA GLN A 47 -0.11 8.78 -4.20
C GLN A 47 -0.94 7.90 -3.30
N PHE A 48 -0.45 7.72 -2.06
CA PHE A 48 -1.21 7.22 -0.94
C PHE A 48 -1.71 8.40 -0.11
N ILE A 49 -2.99 8.42 0.21
CA ILE A 49 -3.62 9.48 0.97
C ILE A 49 -4.30 8.87 2.20
N SER A 50 -3.78 9.15 3.39
CA SER A 50 -4.48 8.86 4.64
C SER A 50 -5.53 9.92 4.90
N VAL A 51 -6.78 9.56 4.72
CA VAL A 51 -7.91 10.49 4.92
C VAL A 51 -8.19 10.76 6.40
N THR A 52 -7.73 9.87 7.28
CA THR A 52 -7.86 9.99 8.75
C THR A 52 -6.79 9.16 9.44
N ASN A 53 -6.42 9.51 10.68
CA ASN A 53 -5.65 8.64 11.57
C ASN A 53 -6.53 7.87 12.56
N ASP A 54 -7.86 8.08 12.56
CA ASP A 54 -8.79 7.35 13.42
C ASP A 54 -8.97 5.91 12.95
N CYS A 55 -8.89 4.96 13.88
CA CYS A 55 -9.07 3.53 13.62
C CYS A 55 -9.83 2.87 14.76
N ASN A 56 -10.61 1.87 14.43
CA ASN A 56 -11.36 1.06 15.39
C ASN A 56 -10.63 -0.24 15.79
N LEU A 57 -9.36 -0.40 15.38
CA LEU A 57 -8.48 -1.52 15.73
C LEU A 57 -7.13 -1.00 16.23
N ALA A 58 -6.39 -1.84 16.98
CA ALA A 58 -5.06 -1.57 17.52
C ALA A 58 -4.07 -2.66 17.08
N CYS A 59 -3.73 -2.67 15.78
CA CYS A 59 -2.93 -3.74 15.18
C CYS A 59 -1.47 -3.68 15.63
N GLN A 60 -0.86 -4.85 15.87
CA GLN A 60 0.58 -4.97 16.11
C GLN A 60 1.38 -4.55 14.87
N GLY A 61 2.35 -3.65 15.07
CA GLY A 61 3.19 -3.13 13.98
C GLY A 61 2.48 -2.18 13.02
N CYS A 62 1.36 -1.59 13.43
CA CYS A 62 0.69 -0.55 12.67
C CYS A 62 1.46 0.76 12.79
N TRP A 63 1.70 1.44 11.65
CA TRP A 63 2.33 2.77 11.66
C TRP A 63 1.39 3.87 12.17
N VAL A 64 0.08 3.66 12.08
CA VAL A 64 -0.91 4.61 12.60
C VAL A 64 -0.98 4.49 14.10
N THR A 65 -0.66 5.58 14.78
CA THR A 65 -0.80 5.67 16.23
C THR A 65 -2.20 6.15 16.59
N ASN A 66 -2.87 5.37 17.41
CA ASN A 66 -4.24 5.65 17.83
C ASN A 66 -4.17 6.64 19.02
N HIS A 67 -4.30 7.93 18.74
CA HIS A 67 -4.26 8.99 19.75
C HIS A 67 -5.63 9.60 20.03
N ASP A 68 -5.73 10.30 21.16
CA ASP A 68 -6.90 11.09 21.53
C ASP A 68 -7.18 12.23 20.54
N SER A 69 -6.13 12.76 19.87
CA SER A 69 -6.27 13.78 18.84
C SER A 69 -6.48 13.13 17.47
N LYS A 70 -7.73 12.89 17.10
CA LYS A 70 -8.11 12.37 15.79
C LYS A 70 -8.00 13.46 14.72
N GLN A 71 -7.28 13.14 13.66
CA GLN A 71 -7.06 14.03 12.52
C GLN A 71 -7.80 13.49 11.31
N HIS A 72 -8.39 14.41 10.56
CA HIS A 72 -9.06 14.12 9.31
C HIS A 72 -8.60 15.11 8.27
N LEU A 73 -8.12 14.63 7.14
CA LEU A 73 -7.74 15.50 6.03
C LEU A 73 -9.00 16.14 5.45
N ASP A 74 -8.95 17.46 5.27
CA ASP A 74 -10.06 18.20 4.69
C ASP A 74 -10.39 17.69 3.29
N VAL A 75 -11.68 17.50 2.98
CA VAL A 75 -12.12 16.91 1.71
C VAL A 75 -11.81 17.80 0.51
N ASP A 76 -11.85 19.12 0.65
CA ASP A 76 -11.50 20.06 -0.43
C ASP A 76 -10.00 20.01 -0.72
N LYS A 77 -9.16 19.80 0.31
CA LYS A 77 -7.74 19.54 0.12
C LYS A 77 -7.50 18.23 -0.62
N ILE A 78 -8.26 17.15 -0.32
CA ILE A 78 -8.17 15.89 -1.06
C ILE A 78 -8.54 16.09 -2.54
N HIS A 79 -9.62 16.86 -2.81
CA HIS A 79 -9.99 17.19 -4.20
C HIS A 79 -8.89 17.98 -4.91
N ALA A 80 -8.26 18.93 -4.23
CA ALA A 80 -7.13 19.69 -4.76
C ALA A 80 -5.94 18.79 -5.10
N ILE A 81 -5.54 17.88 -4.18
CA ILE A 81 -4.49 16.88 -4.39
C ILE A 81 -4.77 16.05 -5.66
N ILE A 82 -5.98 15.51 -5.78
CA ILE A 82 -6.37 14.66 -6.91
C ILE A 82 -6.32 15.47 -8.22
N ASN A 83 -6.86 16.69 -8.23
CA ASN A 83 -6.87 17.53 -9.42
C ASN A 83 -5.45 17.93 -9.86
N GLU A 84 -4.58 18.29 -8.92
CA GLU A 84 -3.17 18.56 -9.21
C GLU A 84 -2.44 17.32 -9.75
N SER A 85 -2.69 16.16 -9.16
CA SER A 85 -2.12 14.88 -9.58
C SER A 85 -2.55 14.51 -11.00
N LYS A 86 -3.80 14.75 -11.36
CA LYS A 86 -4.32 14.52 -12.74
C LYS A 86 -3.56 15.37 -13.77
N LYS A 87 -3.22 16.62 -13.44
CA LYS A 87 -2.39 17.48 -14.32
C LYS A 87 -1.02 16.86 -14.60
N GLN A 88 -0.47 16.11 -13.62
CA GLN A 88 0.78 15.37 -13.74
C GLN A 88 0.62 13.99 -14.40
N GLY A 89 -0.61 13.57 -14.70
CA GLY A 89 -0.94 12.28 -15.32
C GLY A 89 -1.11 11.14 -14.31
N SER A 90 -1.25 11.45 -13.03
CA SER A 90 -1.56 10.49 -11.98
C SER A 90 -3.08 10.36 -11.82
N TYR A 91 -3.63 9.18 -12.11
CA TYR A 91 -5.06 8.86 -12.04
C TYR A 91 -5.37 7.72 -11.09
N PHE A 92 -4.36 7.20 -10.40
CA PHE A 92 -4.50 6.14 -9.42
C PHE A 92 -4.12 6.65 -8.03
N PHE A 93 -4.93 6.29 -7.03
CA PHE A 93 -4.75 6.71 -5.64
C PHE A 93 -5.01 5.54 -4.69
N GLY A 94 -4.10 5.34 -3.74
CA GLY A 94 -4.37 4.49 -2.58
C GLY A 94 -5.01 5.33 -1.48
N ILE A 95 -6.20 4.94 -1.04
CA ILE A 95 -6.88 5.59 0.08
C ILE A 95 -6.60 4.78 1.33
N LEU A 96 -5.86 5.39 2.22
CA LEU A 96 -5.41 4.86 3.50
C LEU A 96 -6.02 5.65 4.66
N GLY A 97 -5.61 5.27 5.85
CA GLY A 97 -5.92 5.98 7.08
C GLY A 97 -5.59 5.11 8.27
N GLY A 98 -6.21 5.39 9.38
CA GLY A 98 -6.47 4.37 10.38
C GLY A 98 -7.46 3.36 9.77
N GLU A 99 -8.76 3.71 9.78
CA GLU A 99 -9.78 3.00 8.99
C GLU A 99 -10.54 4.02 8.12
N PRO A 100 -10.35 4.01 6.80
CA PRO A 100 -10.97 5.00 5.92
C PRO A 100 -12.50 5.01 5.95
N LEU A 101 -13.16 3.91 6.30
CA LEU A 101 -14.63 3.85 6.41
C LEU A 101 -15.19 4.66 7.59
N ILE A 102 -14.34 5.14 8.51
CA ILE A 102 -14.72 6.10 9.55
C ILE A 102 -14.85 7.53 8.97
N TYR A 103 -14.13 7.82 7.89
CA TYR A 103 -14.09 9.16 7.28
C TYR A 103 -15.40 9.44 6.51
N LYS A 104 -16.23 10.32 7.03
CA LYS A 104 -17.59 10.58 6.49
C LYS A 104 -17.61 11.01 5.01
N PRO A 105 -16.71 11.91 4.53
CA PRO A 105 -16.73 12.34 3.13
C PRO A 105 -16.15 11.31 2.13
N LEU A 106 -15.77 10.10 2.56
CA LEU A 106 -15.06 9.12 1.73
C LEU A 106 -15.71 8.90 0.35
N PHE A 107 -17.02 8.71 0.31
CA PHE A 107 -17.73 8.39 -0.95
C PHE A 107 -17.78 9.57 -1.92
N GLU A 108 -17.84 10.79 -1.39
CA GLU A 108 -17.76 12.02 -2.20
C GLU A 108 -16.48 12.08 -3.04
N ILE A 109 -15.35 11.63 -2.48
CA ILE A 109 -14.08 11.58 -3.21
C ILE A 109 -14.22 10.74 -4.47
N PHE A 110 -14.82 9.56 -4.37
CA PHE A 110 -14.97 8.64 -5.49
C PHE A 110 -15.95 9.16 -6.54
N GLU A 111 -17.03 9.77 -6.10
CA GLU A 111 -18.09 10.32 -6.95
C GLU A 111 -17.63 11.55 -7.74
N LYS A 112 -16.89 12.46 -7.11
CA LYS A 112 -16.35 13.66 -7.76
C LYS A 112 -15.20 13.39 -8.74
N HIS A 113 -14.53 12.24 -8.64
CA HIS A 113 -13.42 11.88 -9.53
C HIS A 113 -13.68 10.59 -10.32
N PRO A 114 -14.75 10.54 -11.14
CA PRO A 114 -15.14 9.32 -11.85
C PRO A 114 -14.14 8.87 -12.91
N ASP A 115 -13.19 9.73 -13.26
CA ASP A 115 -12.10 9.52 -14.20
C ASP A 115 -10.81 9.00 -13.57
N CYS A 116 -10.76 8.92 -12.23
CA CYS A 116 -9.69 8.31 -11.45
C CYS A 116 -10.04 6.87 -11.07
N TYR A 117 -9.04 6.14 -10.55
CA TYR A 117 -9.22 4.82 -9.94
C TYR A 117 -8.63 4.81 -8.53
N PHE A 118 -9.38 4.23 -7.59
CA PHE A 118 -9.02 4.22 -6.19
C PHE A 118 -8.85 2.79 -5.68
N GLN A 119 -7.84 2.59 -4.86
CA GLN A 119 -7.68 1.39 -4.05
C GLN A 119 -7.98 1.77 -2.59
N LEU A 120 -9.05 1.23 -2.04
CA LEU A 120 -9.49 1.50 -0.68
C LEU A 120 -8.96 0.42 0.25
N PHE A 121 -7.99 0.76 1.08
CA PHE A 121 -7.47 -0.12 2.11
C PHE A 121 -8.40 -0.10 3.32
N THR A 122 -8.87 -1.27 3.75
CA THR A 122 -9.79 -1.36 4.89
C THR A 122 -9.55 -2.63 5.70
N ASN A 123 -9.76 -2.54 7.01
CA ASN A 123 -9.77 -3.72 7.87
C ASN A 123 -11.07 -4.55 7.71
N GLY A 124 -12.04 -4.05 6.99
CA GLY A 124 -13.30 -4.71 6.66
C GLY A 124 -14.34 -4.68 7.77
N THR A 125 -14.00 -4.34 9.00
CA THR A 125 -14.93 -4.47 10.14
C THR A 125 -16.14 -3.53 10.07
N LEU A 126 -16.07 -2.48 9.27
CA LEU A 126 -17.14 -1.51 9.03
C LEU A 126 -17.77 -1.64 7.63
N PHE A 127 -17.39 -2.67 6.87
CA PHE A 127 -17.83 -2.86 5.49
C PHE A 127 -19.21 -3.56 5.45
N THR A 128 -20.25 -2.82 5.15
CA THR A 128 -21.66 -3.28 5.09
C THR A 128 -22.13 -3.40 3.64
N ASP A 129 -23.34 -4.00 3.42
CA ASP A 129 -24.01 -4.00 2.12
C ASP A 129 -24.22 -2.57 1.58
N SER A 130 -24.55 -1.60 2.43
CA SER A 130 -24.71 -0.19 2.04
C SER A 130 -23.38 0.41 1.55
N VAL A 131 -22.26 0.12 2.23
CA VAL A 131 -20.93 0.52 1.79
C VAL A 131 -20.59 -0.09 0.44
N ALA A 132 -20.80 -1.39 0.29
CA ALA A 132 -20.52 -2.10 -0.96
C ALA A 132 -21.35 -1.54 -2.12
N GLN A 133 -22.63 -1.21 -1.89
CA GLN A 133 -23.49 -0.62 -2.91
C GLN A 133 -23.02 0.78 -3.32
N LYS A 134 -22.60 1.64 -2.38
CA LYS A 134 -22.02 2.96 -2.70
C LYS A 134 -20.77 2.82 -3.57
N LEU A 135 -19.85 1.91 -3.22
CA LEU A 135 -18.65 1.65 -4.02
C LEU A 135 -18.98 1.12 -5.41
N ARG A 136 -19.98 0.22 -5.52
CA ARG A 136 -20.46 -0.28 -6.80
C ARG A 136 -21.07 0.84 -7.66
N ASN A 137 -21.78 1.79 -7.06
CA ASN A 137 -22.36 2.92 -7.78
C ASN A 137 -21.27 3.85 -8.33
N ALA A 138 -20.22 4.13 -7.56
CA ALA A 138 -19.05 4.87 -8.03
C ALA A 138 -18.26 4.10 -9.11
N ALA A 139 -18.16 2.77 -8.98
CA ALA A 139 -17.56 1.82 -9.92
C ALA A 139 -16.05 2.01 -10.22
N ASN A 140 -15.39 2.98 -9.61
CA ASN A 140 -13.98 3.33 -9.79
C ASN A 140 -13.11 3.04 -8.55
N VAL A 141 -13.59 2.14 -7.71
CA VAL A 141 -12.94 1.76 -6.45
C VAL A 141 -12.81 0.26 -6.35
N THR A 142 -11.65 -0.20 -5.92
CA THR A 142 -11.41 -1.58 -5.51
C THR A 142 -11.18 -1.60 -4.01
N PRO A 143 -12.04 -2.27 -3.21
CA PRO A 143 -11.72 -2.53 -1.82
C PRO A 143 -10.61 -3.57 -1.71
N LEU A 144 -9.62 -3.27 -0.86
CA LEU A 144 -8.51 -4.13 -0.53
C LEU A 144 -8.58 -4.43 0.97
N PHE A 145 -9.04 -5.64 1.29
CA PHE A 145 -9.28 -6.06 2.66
C PHE A 145 -8.00 -6.56 3.31
N SER A 146 -7.68 -6.04 4.49
CA SER A 146 -6.62 -6.59 5.33
C SER A 146 -7.07 -7.93 5.90
N PHE A 147 -6.39 -9.02 5.52
CA PHE A 147 -6.79 -10.38 5.89
C PHE A 147 -5.57 -11.23 6.21
N GLU A 148 -5.43 -11.64 7.47
CA GLU A 148 -4.24 -12.35 7.94
C GLU A 148 -4.31 -13.87 7.75
N GLY A 149 -5.47 -14.39 7.33
CA GLY A 149 -5.68 -15.74 6.84
C GLY A 149 -6.01 -16.82 7.89
N ASP A 150 -5.63 -16.63 9.14
CA ASP A 150 -5.95 -17.52 10.26
C ASP A 150 -6.74 -16.75 11.33
N GLU A 151 -7.80 -17.35 11.87
CA GLU A 151 -8.70 -16.68 12.79
C GLU A 151 -7.98 -16.22 14.07
N LEU A 152 -7.23 -17.12 14.70
CA LEU A 152 -6.54 -16.82 15.95
C LEU A 152 -5.43 -15.78 15.75
N VAL A 153 -4.64 -15.95 14.69
CA VAL A 153 -3.57 -15.01 14.33
C VAL A 153 -4.13 -13.65 13.95
N ALA A 154 -5.23 -13.61 13.21
CA ALA A 154 -5.86 -12.36 12.79
C ALA A 154 -6.34 -11.53 13.98
N ASP A 155 -7.05 -12.13 14.91
CA ASP A 155 -7.60 -11.42 16.07
C ASP A 155 -6.49 -10.87 16.97
N ILE A 156 -5.44 -11.67 17.25
CA ILE A 156 -4.28 -11.23 18.02
C ILE A 156 -3.54 -10.07 17.31
N ARG A 157 -3.21 -10.25 16.04
CA ARG A 157 -2.44 -9.25 15.29
C ARG A 157 -3.20 -7.96 15.04
N ARG A 158 -4.51 -8.04 14.86
CA ARG A 158 -5.37 -6.88 14.60
C ARG A 158 -5.85 -6.18 15.88
N GLY A 159 -5.58 -6.78 17.05
CA GLY A 159 -5.96 -6.21 18.35
C GLY A 159 -7.47 -6.05 18.48
N GLY A 160 -8.24 -7.02 18.01
CA GLY A 160 -9.69 -7.01 18.04
C GLY A 160 -10.30 -8.40 18.18
N ASN A 161 -11.59 -8.47 18.43
CA ASN A 161 -12.33 -9.72 18.53
C ASN A 161 -13.11 -10.01 17.24
N ASN A 162 -13.07 -11.26 16.78
CA ASN A 162 -13.81 -11.73 15.63
C ASN A 162 -13.47 -10.95 14.32
N VAL A 163 -12.25 -10.44 14.22
CA VAL A 163 -11.80 -9.64 13.08
C VAL A 163 -11.73 -10.49 11.82
N TYR A 164 -11.24 -11.73 11.95
CA TYR A 164 -11.18 -12.69 10.84
C TYR A 164 -12.55 -12.89 10.18
N ASN A 165 -13.56 -13.29 10.97
CA ASN A 165 -14.89 -13.58 10.43
C ASN A 165 -15.56 -12.34 9.85
N ARG A 166 -15.38 -11.17 10.48
CA ARG A 166 -15.89 -9.88 9.96
C ARG A 166 -15.23 -9.52 8.63
N ALA A 167 -13.92 -9.68 8.50
CA ALA A 167 -13.22 -9.44 7.25
C ALA A 167 -13.65 -10.42 6.15
N LEU A 168 -13.79 -11.71 6.47
CA LEU A 168 -14.27 -12.72 5.52
C LEU A 168 -15.70 -12.42 5.05
N GLN A 169 -16.60 -12.05 5.96
CA GLN A 169 -17.96 -11.64 5.62
C GLN A 169 -17.95 -10.40 4.71
N SER A 170 -17.08 -9.45 4.96
CA SER A 170 -16.92 -8.23 4.17
C SER A 170 -16.41 -8.52 2.76
N ILE A 171 -15.46 -9.45 2.62
CA ILE A 171 -15.00 -9.96 1.32
C ILE A 171 -16.17 -10.58 0.56
N GLN A 172 -16.98 -11.44 1.20
CA GLN A 172 -18.16 -12.08 0.58
C GLN A 172 -19.20 -11.03 0.18
N THR A 173 -19.47 -10.04 1.03
CA THR A 173 -20.38 -8.92 0.72
C THR A 173 -19.89 -8.12 -0.48
N SER A 174 -18.60 -7.81 -0.55
CA SER A 174 -17.99 -7.10 -1.68
C SER A 174 -18.15 -7.87 -3.00
N VAL A 175 -17.84 -9.16 -2.98
CA VAL A 175 -17.97 -10.05 -4.15
C VAL A 175 -19.43 -10.20 -4.59
N LYS A 176 -20.36 -10.41 -3.64
CA LYS A 176 -21.80 -10.50 -3.90
C LYS A 176 -22.35 -9.24 -4.59
N GLN A 177 -21.80 -8.07 -4.25
CA GLN A 177 -22.16 -6.80 -4.89
C GLN A 177 -21.43 -6.58 -6.24
N GLY A 178 -20.62 -7.52 -6.70
CA GLY A 178 -19.93 -7.47 -7.98
C GLY A 178 -18.73 -6.51 -8.01
N LEU A 179 -18.15 -6.15 -6.87
CA LEU A 179 -16.93 -5.35 -6.81
C LEU A 179 -15.70 -6.17 -7.21
N ILE A 180 -14.72 -5.51 -7.80
CA ILE A 180 -13.37 -6.07 -7.94
C ILE A 180 -12.76 -6.09 -6.55
N THR A 181 -12.63 -7.28 -5.97
CA THR A 181 -12.24 -7.45 -4.56
C THR A 181 -10.82 -7.94 -4.45
N GLY A 182 -10.00 -7.23 -3.67
CA GLY A 182 -8.63 -7.61 -3.33
C GLY A 182 -8.47 -7.95 -1.85
N VAL A 183 -7.41 -8.69 -1.54
CA VAL A 183 -6.96 -9.00 -0.18
C VAL A 183 -5.51 -8.57 -0.02
N ALA A 184 -5.18 -7.93 1.10
CA ALA A 184 -3.82 -7.63 1.52
C ALA A 184 -3.45 -8.49 2.72
N ILE A 185 -2.30 -9.13 2.67
CA ILE A 185 -1.75 -9.91 3.78
C ILE A 185 -0.36 -9.38 4.14
N SER A 186 -0.17 -9.06 5.43
CA SER A 186 1.12 -8.71 6.00
C SER A 186 1.79 -9.97 6.52
N VAL A 187 2.69 -10.53 5.69
CA VAL A 187 3.36 -11.82 5.98
C VAL A 187 4.40 -11.63 7.07
N CYS A 188 4.28 -12.42 8.12
CA CYS A 188 5.17 -12.46 9.27
C CYS A 188 5.34 -13.90 9.77
N LYS A 189 6.21 -14.12 10.76
CA LYS A 189 6.47 -15.46 11.29
C LYS A 189 5.22 -16.19 11.79
N SER A 190 4.23 -15.49 12.32
CA SER A 190 3.03 -16.12 12.86
C SER A 190 2.03 -16.59 11.80
N ASN A 191 2.13 -16.12 10.55
CA ASN A 191 1.17 -16.47 9.49
C ASN A 191 1.80 -17.00 8.19
N ILE A 192 3.13 -17.04 8.09
CA ILE A 192 3.80 -17.39 6.82
C ILE A 192 3.39 -18.76 6.27
N ASP A 193 3.26 -19.77 7.13
CA ASP A 193 2.93 -21.14 6.70
C ASP A 193 1.53 -21.18 6.08
N MET A 194 0.58 -20.50 6.69
CA MET A 194 -0.77 -20.38 6.16
C MET A 194 -0.79 -19.47 4.92
N ALA A 195 -0.15 -18.31 4.96
CA ALA A 195 -0.12 -17.34 3.87
C ALA A 195 0.46 -17.91 2.57
N LEU A 196 1.40 -18.85 2.68
CA LEU A 196 2.06 -19.52 1.55
C LEU A 196 1.46 -20.91 1.26
N SER A 197 0.27 -21.20 1.76
CA SER A 197 -0.40 -22.50 1.52
C SER A 197 -1.31 -22.44 0.30
N GLU A 198 -1.46 -23.59 -0.35
CA GLU A 198 -2.45 -23.76 -1.41
C GLU A 198 -3.88 -23.59 -0.90
N ALA A 199 -4.15 -24.06 0.32
CA ALA A 199 -5.47 -23.94 0.95
C ALA A 199 -5.89 -22.46 1.11
N PHE A 200 -4.97 -21.58 1.48
CA PHE A 200 -5.24 -20.14 1.57
C PHE A 200 -5.57 -19.53 0.19
N ILE A 201 -4.79 -19.87 -0.83
CA ILE A 201 -5.06 -19.40 -2.20
C ILE A 201 -6.41 -19.91 -2.69
N GLN A 202 -6.75 -21.16 -2.42
CA GLN A 202 -8.06 -21.74 -2.77
C GLN A 202 -9.20 -21.06 -2.01
N LEU A 203 -9.04 -20.77 -0.71
CA LEU A 203 -10.01 -20.03 0.08
C LEU A 203 -10.31 -18.66 -0.57
N LEU A 204 -9.27 -17.89 -0.90
CA LEU A 204 -9.43 -16.57 -1.53
C LEU A 204 -10.08 -16.69 -2.91
N HIS A 205 -9.61 -17.60 -3.74
CA HIS A 205 -10.18 -17.81 -5.08
C HIS A 205 -11.65 -18.23 -5.02
N ASN A 206 -12.01 -19.18 -4.16
CA ASN A 206 -13.38 -19.67 -3.98
C ASN A 206 -14.30 -18.59 -3.37
N SER A 207 -13.74 -17.67 -2.59
CA SER A 207 -14.44 -16.50 -2.08
C SER A 207 -14.65 -15.40 -3.14
N GLY A 208 -14.18 -15.59 -4.39
CA GLY A 208 -14.36 -14.63 -5.48
C GLY A 208 -13.32 -13.50 -5.49
N VAL A 209 -12.26 -13.59 -4.69
CA VAL A 209 -11.16 -12.61 -4.66
C VAL A 209 -10.43 -12.62 -6.01
N VAL A 210 -10.17 -11.43 -6.56
CA VAL A 210 -9.51 -11.25 -7.87
C VAL A 210 -7.99 -11.24 -7.72
N TYR A 211 -7.48 -10.60 -6.66
CA TYR A 211 -6.05 -10.49 -6.42
C TYR A 211 -5.71 -10.50 -4.94
N VAL A 212 -4.52 -10.97 -4.64
CA VAL A 212 -3.93 -10.93 -3.29
C VAL A 212 -2.61 -10.17 -3.33
N TRP A 213 -2.44 -9.27 -2.38
CA TRP A 213 -1.24 -8.45 -2.23
C TRP A 213 -0.46 -8.89 -1.02
N TYR A 214 0.75 -9.36 -1.23
CA TYR A 214 1.67 -9.82 -0.21
C TYR A 214 2.59 -8.69 0.23
N TYR A 215 2.47 -8.29 1.48
CA TYR A 215 3.38 -7.38 2.15
C TYR A 215 4.30 -8.14 3.10
N ILE A 216 5.53 -7.67 3.23
CA ILE A 216 6.43 -8.13 4.27
C ILE A 216 6.15 -7.28 5.51
N TYR A 217 5.87 -7.93 6.64
CA TYR A 217 5.66 -7.27 7.93
C TYR A 217 6.87 -6.41 8.29
N ARG A 218 6.60 -5.22 8.79
CA ARG A 218 7.61 -4.30 9.33
C ARG A 218 7.29 -4.02 10.78
N PRO A 219 8.25 -4.19 11.70
CA PRO A 219 8.06 -3.90 13.12
C PRO A 219 8.15 -2.38 13.36
N VAL A 220 7.05 -1.68 13.13
CA VAL A 220 6.92 -0.23 13.27
C VAL A 220 5.77 0.13 14.20
N GLY A 221 5.56 1.41 14.46
CA GLY A 221 4.45 1.91 15.24
C GLY A 221 4.75 1.98 16.73
N GLU A 222 3.72 2.10 17.54
CA GLU A 222 3.82 2.28 18.99
C GLU A 222 4.29 1.00 19.72
N HIS A 223 3.87 -0.16 19.19
CA HIS A 223 4.20 -1.47 19.76
C HIS A 223 4.83 -2.36 18.67
N PRO A 224 6.08 -2.07 18.24
CA PRO A 224 6.76 -2.90 17.25
C PRO A 224 7.05 -4.27 17.86
N ASN A 225 6.75 -5.32 17.07
CA ASN A 225 7.08 -6.69 17.49
C ASN A 225 8.12 -7.27 16.53
N TYR A 226 9.37 -7.24 16.94
CA TYR A 226 10.50 -7.69 16.12
C TYR A 226 10.53 -9.22 15.97
N ASP A 227 9.93 -9.97 16.89
CA ASP A 227 9.85 -11.44 16.81
C ASP A 227 8.99 -11.91 15.64
N LEU A 228 8.10 -11.06 15.15
CA LEU A 228 7.27 -11.32 13.98
C LEU A 228 7.99 -11.06 12.64
N ALA A 229 9.15 -10.39 12.65
CA ALA A 229 9.90 -10.10 11.43
C ALA A 229 10.41 -11.40 10.78
N LEU A 230 10.28 -11.50 9.47
CA LEU A 230 10.74 -12.67 8.71
C LEU A 230 12.27 -12.76 8.70
N SER A 231 12.79 -13.97 8.75
CA SER A 231 14.19 -14.27 8.44
C SER A 231 14.46 -14.17 6.94
N GLN A 232 15.74 -14.15 6.56
CA GLN A 232 16.13 -14.15 5.15
C GLN A 232 15.60 -15.39 4.40
N GLU A 233 15.62 -16.56 5.04
CA GLU A 233 15.08 -17.80 4.46
C GLU A 233 13.58 -17.71 4.23
N GLU A 234 12.84 -17.16 5.18
CA GLU A 234 11.40 -16.96 5.07
C GLU A 234 11.02 -15.94 3.97
N ILE A 235 11.77 -14.84 3.82
CA ILE A 235 11.60 -13.90 2.73
C ILE A 235 11.89 -14.56 1.37
N LEU A 236 12.94 -15.38 1.30
CA LEU A 236 13.27 -16.15 0.10
C LEU A 236 12.17 -17.16 -0.23
N ARG A 237 11.61 -17.82 0.79
CA ARG A 237 10.46 -18.74 0.65
C ARG A 237 9.24 -18.00 0.10
N LEU A 238 8.92 -16.82 0.64
CA LEU A 238 7.86 -15.95 0.12
C LEU A 238 8.11 -15.60 -1.35
N ARG A 239 9.33 -15.17 -1.72
CA ARG A 239 9.65 -14.83 -3.10
C ARG A 239 9.49 -16.03 -4.06
N LYS A 240 9.97 -17.20 -3.69
CA LYS A 240 9.79 -18.44 -4.49
C LYS A 240 8.31 -18.77 -4.66
N PHE A 241 7.55 -18.73 -3.56
CA PHE A 241 6.11 -18.99 -3.60
C PHE A 241 5.37 -18.05 -4.56
N LEU A 242 5.67 -16.75 -4.53
CA LEU A 242 5.07 -15.77 -5.44
C LEU A 242 5.38 -16.07 -6.91
N VAL A 243 6.65 -16.32 -7.23
CA VAL A 243 7.09 -16.59 -8.61
C VAL A 243 6.45 -17.87 -9.15
N ASP A 244 6.42 -18.93 -8.35
CA ASP A 244 5.83 -20.23 -8.73
C ASP A 244 4.31 -20.18 -8.75
N GLY A 245 3.70 -19.51 -7.76
CA GLY A 245 2.25 -19.35 -7.63
C GLY A 245 1.62 -18.57 -8.78
N ARG A 246 2.32 -17.56 -9.32
CA ARG A 246 1.89 -16.82 -10.52
C ARG A 246 1.76 -17.67 -11.79
N VAL A 247 2.41 -18.81 -11.82
CA VAL A 247 2.25 -19.81 -12.90
C VAL A 247 1.15 -20.81 -12.57
N LYS A 248 1.04 -21.19 -11.29
CA LYS A 248 0.21 -22.30 -10.82
C LYS A 248 -1.24 -21.90 -10.54
N TYR A 249 -1.46 -20.75 -9.87
CA TYR A 249 -2.76 -20.42 -9.28
C TYR A 249 -3.59 -19.45 -10.13
N PRO A 250 -4.94 -19.61 -10.15
CA PRO A 250 -5.85 -18.77 -10.93
C PRO A 250 -6.26 -17.48 -10.17
N ILE A 251 -5.31 -16.85 -9.50
CA ILE A 251 -5.49 -15.58 -8.78
C ILE A 251 -4.29 -14.65 -9.05
N VAL A 252 -4.54 -13.36 -9.14
CA VAL A 252 -3.44 -12.39 -9.32
C VAL A 252 -2.69 -12.21 -8.00
N MET A 253 -1.40 -12.52 -7.99
CA MET A 253 -0.53 -12.39 -6.81
C MET A 253 0.41 -11.20 -6.99
N ILE A 254 0.30 -10.20 -6.12
CA ILE A 254 1.05 -8.94 -6.22
C ILE A 254 2.11 -8.88 -5.11
N ASP A 255 3.29 -8.40 -5.45
CA ASP A 255 4.31 -7.90 -4.54
C ASP A 255 4.84 -6.55 -5.02
N SER A 256 5.50 -5.83 -4.13
CA SER A 256 6.03 -4.49 -4.38
C SER A 256 7.54 -4.39 -4.19
N TYR A 257 8.23 -5.51 -4.11
CA TYR A 257 9.61 -5.57 -3.61
C TYR A 257 10.64 -6.00 -4.64
N TRP A 258 10.20 -6.63 -5.75
CA TRP A 258 11.12 -7.18 -6.74
C TRP A 258 10.73 -6.77 -8.16
N ARG A 259 11.73 -6.43 -8.94
CA ARG A 259 11.61 -6.17 -10.37
C ARG A 259 11.34 -7.45 -11.16
N ALA A 260 11.13 -7.32 -12.47
CA ALA A 260 10.88 -8.47 -13.35
C ALA A 260 12.06 -9.46 -13.46
N ASP A 261 13.28 -8.95 -13.31
CA ASP A 261 14.52 -9.72 -13.27
C ASP A 261 14.82 -10.32 -11.89
N GLY A 262 13.98 -10.01 -10.90
CA GLY A 262 14.12 -10.48 -9.52
C GLY A 262 14.97 -9.58 -8.64
N GLU A 263 15.52 -8.50 -9.17
CA GLU A 263 16.26 -7.54 -8.35
C GLU A 263 15.34 -6.85 -7.33
N PRO A 264 15.76 -6.78 -6.06
CA PRO A 264 15.02 -6.04 -5.05
C PRO A 264 15.06 -4.53 -5.31
N PHE A 265 14.02 -3.81 -4.88
CA PHE A 265 13.99 -2.36 -4.92
C PHE A 265 13.06 -1.78 -3.87
N CYS A 266 13.32 -0.55 -3.45
CA CYS A 266 12.44 0.23 -2.59
C CYS A 266 11.60 1.20 -3.43
N PRO A 267 10.25 1.09 -3.43
CA PRO A 267 9.39 2.00 -4.19
C PRO A 267 9.53 3.47 -3.80
N ALA A 268 9.77 3.76 -2.51
CA ALA A 268 10.02 5.12 -2.02
C ALA A 268 11.31 5.70 -2.60
N ALA A 269 12.41 4.92 -2.57
CA ALA A 269 13.68 5.31 -3.17
C ALA A 269 13.56 5.53 -4.70
N GLU A 270 12.67 4.81 -5.37
CA GLU A 270 12.38 5.03 -6.80
C GLU A 270 11.51 6.26 -7.07
N GLY A 271 10.92 6.87 -6.03
CA GLY A 271 9.96 7.97 -6.16
C GLY A 271 8.69 7.57 -6.89
N LEU A 272 8.31 6.29 -6.79
CA LEU A 272 7.10 5.78 -7.44
C LEU A 272 5.84 6.28 -6.77
N SER A 273 5.86 6.33 -5.44
CA SER A 273 4.77 6.82 -4.62
C SER A 273 5.31 7.51 -3.39
N HIS A 274 4.53 8.45 -2.89
CA HIS A 274 4.70 9.08 -1.59
C HIS A 274 3.39 9.02 -0.82
N HIS A 275 3.47 9.27 0.47
CA HIS A 275 2.32 9.28 1.36
C HIS A 275 1.96 10.71 1.74
N ILE A 276 0.68 11.03 1.71
CA ILE A 276 0.13 12.25 2.30
C ILE A 276 -0.69 11.81 3.51
N ASN A 277 -0.26 12.21 4.70
CA ASN A 277 -0.92 11.82 5.94
C ASN A 277 -2.19 12.65 6.23
N ALA A 278 -2.88 12.34 7.33
CA ALA A 278 -4.14 12.98 7.70
C ALA A 278 -3.99 14.47 8.08
N SER A 279 -2.77 14.95 8.32
CA SER A 279 -2.44 16.37 8.56
C SER A 279 -2.03 17.10 7.27
N GLY A 280 -1.85 16.37 6.16
CA GLY A 280 -1.40 16.91 4.89
C GLY A 280 0.12 16.95 4.72
N ASP A 281 0.88 16.32 5.61
CA ASP A 281 2.33 16.22 5.45
C ASP A 281 2.69 15.19 4.38
N ILE A 282 3.73 15.49 3.61
CA ILE A 282 4.21 14.63 2.53
C ILE A 282 5.38 13.80 3.06
N GLU A 283 5.14 12.53 3.27
CA GLU A 283 6.10 11.58 3.80
C GLU A 283 6.71 10.72 2.68
N PRO A 284 7.98 10.29 2.82
CA PRO A 284 8.61 9.38 1.86
C PRO A 284 7.80 8.09 1.66
N CYS A 285 7.22 7.58 2.75
CA CYS A 285 6.43 6.34 2.77
C CYS A 285 5.59 6.28 4.06
N PRO A 286 4.46 5.54 4.10
CA PRO A 286 3.60 5.51 5.29
C PRO A 286 4.27 5.07 6.59
N VAL A 287 5.31 4.25 6.50
CA VAL A 287 6.07 3.77 7.67
C VAL A 287 7.23 4.68 8.07
N ILE A 288 7.56 5.68 7.27
CA ILE A 288 8.61 6.68 7.55
C ILE A 288 7.94 8.03 7.76
N GLN A 289 7.61 8.29 9.01
CA GLN A 289 6.70 9.35 9.43
C GLN A 289 7.47 10.61 9.87
N PHE A 290 8.21 11.19 8.95
CA PHE A 290 8.77 12.54 9.08
C PHE A 290 8.64 13.29 7.76
N SER A 291 8.52 14.61 7.83
CA SER A 291 8.38 15.48 6.66
C SER A 291 8.93 16.89 6.93
N ARG A 292 9.21 17.61 5.85
CA ARG A 292 9.36 19.08 5.84
C ARG A 292 8.27 19.75 5.06
N GLU A 293 7.61 19.01 4.19
CA GLU A 293 6.65 19.49 3.22
C GLU A 293 5.22 19.19 3.67
N ASN A 294 4.34 20.17 3.50
CA ASN A 294 2.91 20.02 3.72
C ASN A 294 2.15 20.53 2.49
N ILE A 295 1.05 19.88 2.15
CA ILE A 295 0.20 20.27 1.01
C ILE A 295 -0.32 21.72 1.07
N SER A 296 -0.29 22.35 2.24
CA SER A 296 -0.69 23.73 2.44
C SER A 296 0.42 24.74 2.10
N SER A 297 1.65 24.29 1.82
CA SER A 297 2.80 25.16 1.52
C SER A 297 2.76 25.77 0.12
N GLY A 298 1.86 25.32 -0.76
CA GLY A 298 1.75 25.82 -2.13
C GLY A 298 1.15 24.80 -3.10
N PRO A 299 1.23 25.05 -4.42
CA PRO A 299 0.82 24.10 -5.42
C PRO A 299 1.57 22.76 -5.25
N LEU A 300 0.85 21.67 -5.26
CA LEU A 300 1.41 20.34 -4.92
C LEU A 300 2.64 19.98 -5.79
N LYS A 301 2.62 20.33 -7.07
CA LYS A 301 3.76 20.10 -7.97
C LYS A 301 5.01 20.86 -7.51
N THR A 302 4.87 22.12 -7.11
CA THR A 302 5.96 22.94 -6.60
C THR A 302 6.50 22.36 -5.29
N VAL A 303 5.62 21.96 -4.37
CA VAL A 303 6.01 21.36 -3.09
C VAL A 303 6.87 20.12 -3.31
N TYR A 304 6.53 19.28 -4.29
CA TYR A 304 7.35 18.11 -4.62
C TYR A 304 8.68 18.48 -5.27
N ASP A 305 8.68 19.40 -6.25
CA ASP A 305 9.89 19.75 -7.01
C ASP A 305 10.95 20.44 -6.14
N ASP A 306 10.51 21.26 -5.18
CA ASP A 306 11.37 22.02 -4.30
C ASP A 306 11.83 21.19 -3.07
N SER A 307 11.27 19.99 -2.87
CA SER A 307 11.62 19.17 -1.71
C SER A 307 13.08 18.67 -1.77
N VAL A 308 13.91 19.27 -0.94
CA VAL A 308 15.28 18.81 -0.71
C VAL A 308 15.26 17.47 0.01
N LEU A 309 14.36 17.33 1.00
CA LEU A 309 14.24 16.10 1.78
C LEU A 309 13.95 14.89 0.90
N LEU A 310 12.94 14.95 0.02
CA LEU A 310 12.59 13.81 -0.84
C LEU A 310 13.68 13.49 -1.87
N ARG A 311 14.37 14.51 -2.37
CA ARG A 311 15.49 14.34 -3.30
C ARG A 311 16.66 13.61 -2.64
N ASP A 312 17.07 14.07 -1.48
CA ASP A 312 18.21 13.53 -0.75
C ASP A 312 17.89 12.18 -0.12
N PHE A 313 16.64 11.97 0.33
CA PHE A 313 16.15 10.68 0.78
C PHE A 313 16.30 9.60 -0.29
N LYS A 314 15.87 9.90 -1.51
CA LYS A 314 16.03 9.00 -2.64
C LYS A 314 17.50 8.66 -2.92
N ALA A 315 18.37 9.66 -2.93
CA ALA A 315 19.80 9.48 -3.17
C ALA A 315 20.44 8.68 -2.03
N GLY A 316 20.11 8.99 -0.78
CA GLY A 316 20.66 8.35 0.40
C GLY A 316 20.29 6.88 0.54
N ILE A 317 19.02 6.52 0.34
CA ILE A 317 18.60 5.12 0.41
C ILE A 317 19.34 4.24 -0.59
N LEU A 318 19.49 4.70 -1.83
CA LEU A 318 20.14 3.91 -2.89
C LEU A 318 21.62 3.57 -2.57
N GLN A 319 22.25 4.34 -1.68
CA GLN A 319 23.60 4.06 -1.15
C GLN A 319 23.57 3.09 0.05
N LYS A 320 22.46 3.00 0.77
CA LYS A 320 22.32 2.19 1.99
C LYS A 320 21.78 0.79 1.70
N THR A 321 20.72 0.70 0.94
CA THR A 321 20.04 -0.59 0.69
C THR A 321 19.25 -0.61 -0.60
N LYS A 322 19.09 -1.79 -1.17
CA LYS A 322 18.08 -2.08 -2.20
C LYS A 322 16.73 -2.48 -1.58
N GLY A 323 16.70 -2.72 -0.27
CA GLY A 323 15.56 -3.19 0.49
C GLY A 323 14.81 -2.09 1.23
N CYS A 324 14.41 -2.39 2.46
CA CYS A 324 13.65 -1.49 3.32
C CYS A 324 14.56 -0.87 4.38
N VAL A 325 14.86 0.42 4.25
CA VAL A 325 15.83 1.12 5.13
C VAL A 325 15.38 1.14 6.59
N ILE A 326 14.06 1.22 6.87
CA ILE A 326 13.56 1.18 8.26
C ILE A 326 13.83 -0.17 8.95
N MET A 327 14.12 -1.21 8.19
CA MET A 327 14.49 -2.52 8.71
C MET A 327 16.01 -2.71 8.77
N GLU A 328 16.71 -2.27 7.72
CA GLU A 328 18.15 -2.58 7.54
C GLU A 328 19.09 -1.51 8.07
N ASP A 329 18.65 -0.25 8.17
CA ASP A 329 19.45 0.85 8.74
C ASP A 329 18.53 1.93 9.36
N PRO A 330 17.78 1.60 10.42
CA PRO A 330 16.85 2.56 11.05
C PRO A 330 17.60 3.75 11.70
N ALA A 331 18.80 3.56 12.22
CA ALA A 331 19.58 4.63 12.82
C ALA A 331 19.92 5.75 11.80
N TRP A 332 20.18 5.38 10.55
CA TRP A 332 20.37 6.37 9.49
C TRP A 332 19.12 7.24 9.26
N LEU A 333 17.92 6.72 9.47
CA LEU A 333 16.69 7.53 9.33
C LEU A 333 16.61 8.65 10.35
N LYS A 334 17.06 8.40 11.59
CA LYS A 334 17.17 9.46 12.61
C LYS A 334 18.15 10.54 12.18
N GLU A 335 19.38 10.14 11.87
CA GLU A 335 20.44 11.07 11.40
C GLU A 335 19.96 11.88 10.18
N PHE A 336 19.34 11.20 9.22
CA PHE A 336 18.80 11.84 8.03
C PHE A 336 17.71 12.88 8.36
N ALA A 337 16.75 12.52 9.22
CA ALA A 337 15.68 13.44 9.63
C ALA A 337 16.23 14.67 10.36
N GLU A 338 17.19 14.49 11.28
CA GLU A 338 17.84 15.58 12.02
C GLU A 338 18.64 16.50 11.09
N ASN A 339 19.45 15.96 10.19
CA ASN A 339 20.25 16.73 9.22
C ASN A 339 19.37 17.55 8.27
N HIS A 340 18.18 17.07 7.95
CA HIS A 340 17.20 17.78 7.11
C HIS A 340 16.20 18.61 7.92
N GLN A 341 16.32 18.68 9.25
CA GLN A 341 15.37 19.39 10.13
C GLN A 341 13.92 18.93 9.86
N ALA A 342 13.74 17.65 9.62
CA ALA A 342 12.41 17.08 9.36
C ALA A 342 11.58 17.02 10.64
N THR A 343 10.30 17.32 10.51
CA THR A 343 9.34 17.24 11.61
C THR A 343 8.83 15.82 11.75
N ASN A 344 8.74 15.32 12.96
CA ASN A 344 8.08 14.06 13.28
C ASN A 344 6.57 14.19 13.01
N THR A 345 6.03 13.34 12.15
CA THR A 345 4.62 13.34 11.73
C THR A 345 3.82 12.16 12.27
N SER A 346 4.45 11.33 13.11
CA SER A 346 3.86 10.07 13.62
C SER A 346 2.88 10.25 14.78
N ASN A 347 2.77 11.46 15.35
CA ASN A 347 2.11 11.73 16.62
C ASN A 347 2.72 10.97 17.83
N ARG A 348 3.90 10.33 17.68
CA ARG A 348 4.68 9.69 18.74
C ARG A 348 5.93 10.53 19.02
N PRO A 349 6.04 11.18 20.18
CA PRO A 349 7.21 12.03 20.49
C PRO A 349 8.55 11.29 20.38
N THR A 350 8.56 9.99 20.68
CA THR A 350 9.76 9.15 20.71
C THR A 350 10.19 8.59 19.35
N MET A 351 9.42 8.80 18.28
CA MET A 351 9.59 8.07 17.00
C MET A 351 11.03 8.15 16.43
N LEU A 352 11.66 9.32 16.47
CA LEU A 352 13.05 9.45 16.00
C LEU A 352 14.04 8.73 16.92
N HIS A 353 13.79 8.73 18.23
CA HIS A 353 14.58 7.98 19.20
C HIS A 353 14.37 6.47 19.06
N ASP A 354 13.15 6.04 18.72
CA ASP A 354 12.85 4.64 18.45
C ASP A 354 13.69 4.11 17.28
N PHE A 355 13.93 4.91 16.25
CA PHE A 355 14.82 4.52 15.13
C PHE A 355 16.28 4.28 15.56
N GLU A 356 16.81 5.09 16.49
CA GLU A 356 18.17 4.92 16.99
C GLU A 356 18.36 3.59 17.71
N ASN A 357 17.33 3.14 18.43
CA ASN A 357 17.38 1.95 19.28
C ASN A 357 16.75 0.71 18.60
N ALA A 358 16.21 0.85 17.40
CA ALA A 358 15.59 -0.25 16.69
C ALA A 358 16.64 -1.31 16.29
N PRO A 359 16.38 -2.59 16.54
CA PRO A 359 17.25 -3.65 16.04
C PRO A 359 17.23 -3.69 14.52
N ILE A 360 18.40 -3.97 13.94
CA ILE A 360 18.51 -4.25 12.50
C ILE A 360 17.87 -5.60 12.21
N VAL A 361 16.93 -5.62 11.26
CA VAL A 361 16.31 -6.84 10.77
C VAL A 361 16.43 -6.93 9.26
N VAL A 362 16.51 -8.14 8.75
CA VAL A 362 16.62 -8.37 7.31
C VAL A 362 15.37 -7.94 6.57
N SER A 363 15.56 -7.46 5.33
CA SER A 363 14.46 -7.20 4.41
C SER A 363 14.68 -7.92 3.08
N HIS A 364 13.79 -7.66 2.13
CA HIS A 364 13.90 -8.21 0.79
C HIS A 364 15.18 -7.82 0.03
N GLY A 365 15.90 -6.78 0.47
CA GLY A 365 17.16 -6.33 -0.10
C GLY A 365 18.29 -7.35 -0.03
N SER A 366 18.26 -8.21 0.99
CA SER A 366 19.27 -9.24 1.23
C SER A 366 19.02 -10.55 0.47
N CYS A 367 17.92 -10.66 -0.28
CA CYS A 367 17.58 -11.88 -0.99
C CYS A 367 18.25 -11.97 -2.37
N PRO A 368 18.68 -13.18 -2.79
CA PRO A 368 19.17 -13.39 -4.15
C PRO A 368 18.07 -13.12 -5.19
N SER A 369 18.49 -12.65 -6.36
CA SER A 369 17.58 -12.39 -7.47
C SER A 369 16.88 -13.66 -7.96
N ILE A 370 15.54 -13.66 -7.96
CA ILE A 370 14.71 -14.71 -8.56
C ILE A 370 13.83 -14.06 -9.62
N PRO A 371 14.15 -14.22 -10.92
CA PRO A 371 13.36 -13.63 -12.00
C PRO A 371 11.93 -14.17 -12.08
N GLU A 372 11.01 -13.35 -12.56
CA GLU A 372 9.64 -13.76 -12.84
C GLU A 372 9.61 -14.85 -13.93
N LYS A 373 8.88 -15.95 -13.67
CA LYS A 373 8.67 -17.04 -14.63
C LYS A 373 7.54 -16.71 -15.60
N ASN A 374 6.45 -16.14 -15.10
CA ASN A 374 5.26 -15.81 -15.89
C ASN A 374 5.51 -14.58 -16.78
N TRP A 375 5.30 -14.72 -18.09
CA TRP A 375 5.55 -13.65 -19.06
C TRP A 375 4.62 -12.42 -18.87
N VAL A 376 3.37 -12.64 -18.44
CA VAL A 376 2.42 -11.55 -18.17
C VAL A 376 2.93 -10.67 -17.03
N TYR A 377 3.40 -11.28 -15.94
CA TYR A 377 3.99 -10.53 -14.83
C TYR A 377 5.30 -9.83 -15.20
N ARG A 378 6.13 -10.47 -16.03
CA ARG A 378 7.34 -9.82 -16.56
C ARG A 378 7.00 -8.57 -17.36
N PHE A 379 6.00 -8.68 -18.25
CA PHE A 379 5.53 -7.54 -19.05
C PHE A 379 4.91 -6.46 -18.15
N ALA A 380 4.02 -6.82 -17.25
CA ALA A 380 3.35 -5.89 -16.33
C ALA A 380 4.33 -5.13 -15.44
N LYS A 381 5.32 -5.82 -14.85
CA LYS A 381 6.37 -5.19 -14.02
C LYS A 381 7.27 -4.24 -14.82
N LYS A 382 7.48 -4.47 -16.11
CA LYS A 382 8.29 -3.58 -16.98
C LYS A 382 7.51 -2.37 -17.49
N THR A 383 6.21 -2.51 -17.71
CA THR A 383 5.43 -1.56 -18.52
C THR A 383 4.23 -0.95 -17.81
N ALA A 384 3.71 -1.59 -16.80
CA ALA A 384 2.46 -1.22 -16.14
C ALA A 384 2.59 -1.14 -14.61
N PHE A 385 1.48 -0.89 -13.93
CA PHE A 385 1.38 -0.59 -12.50
C PHE A 385 1.81 -1.71 -11.54
N PHE A 386 1.83 -2.97 -11.95
CA PHE A 386 2.04 -4.12 -11.06
C PHE A 386 3.44 -4.22 -10.41
N GLY A 387 4.38 -3.37 -10.77
CA GLY A 387 5.67 -3.28 -10.12
C GLY A 387 5.84 -2.04 -9.27
N MET A 388 4.79 -1.24 -9.13
CA MET A 388 4.84 -0.01 -8.35
C MET A 388 4.22 -0.29 -6.99
N GLY A 389 5.08 -0.41 -6.00
CA GLY A 389 4.75 -0.81 -4.68
C GLY A 389 3.73 0.04 -3.97
N ALA A 390 2.73 -0.62 -3.40
CA ALA A 390 1.98 -0.09 -2.29
C ALA A 390 2.71 -0.46 -0.99
N TYR A 391 2.57 0.37 -0.01
CA TYR A 391 3.13 0.14 1.31
C TYR A 391 2.11 -0.54 2.21
N GLY A 392 2.52 -1.50 2.97
CA GLY A 392 1.68 -2.14 3.97
C GLY A 392 2.39 -2.26 5.29
#